data_5a9c3aebae2692ea5bc82af697963e72
#
_entry.id   5a9c3aebae2692ea5bc82af697963e72
#
_cell.length_a   1.000
_cell.length_b   1.000
_cell.length_c   1.000
_cell.angle_alpha   90.00
_cell.angle_beta   90.00
_cell.angle_gamma   90.00
#
_symmetry.space_group_name_H-M   'P 1'
#
loop_
_entity.id
_entity.type
_entity.pdbx_description
1 polymer ?
#
loop_
_entity_poly.entity_id
_entity_poly.type
_entity_poly.pdbx_seq_one_letter_code
_entity_poly.pdbx_strand_id
1 'polypeptide(L)'
;MTRGLGCAAVLLSLAGAAAAQVDTTARRDTTARDSTARDSTARRDSTRADTVPHYLPVFPQPIPPGPAPRGTRYSFTADSFALSNVQTLSDLLAHIPGVYVARGGIYGAAEPVLYGGRGPAGLELYWDGVPYLPLGRDSLYLDPARISLAPLERVDVVVLPASLRVYLVTLRQRSTATASQVGVASGEVRTANYRGAYLRRWRSGLGLSLVADYNNNDGISGSSNTPFNSVDLWLNAEYVPNPHLGAQYQVLSSTWHRSAGTAIADWHRQRRDGIVRLFAATRDDGLGLRAQASFATASTSGDTAVFDRRLSQGSLELSSDWPRAHLGLAFRTQDEARPWQLQGSAGWNPLPELTLWGDVRRARYSRGRTGDRAHLAAGLTLPAGVSVHADVAWANDLQAAVDTADTLQRTLDVAGAVQWDRDWISVEVGQTRRDAFAPIGVPVALGAVARFGPAQRTRYLTTRGVVRLLPGLELAGWYFDPIVRGGDDFEPPYHTRVSLTFYSRFWRVYRSGIFALRVEAASESWSRGVAGLDSSGAPLALPGRTFGELNVQIRIAGVTIFWIERNATLATGSYVPGLDYPRHYQFYGVRWLFTN
;
A
#
# COMPACT_ATOMS: atom_id res chain seq x y z
N MET A 1 -17.65 -2.27 41.30
CA MET A 1 -18.52 -3.09 40.46
C MET A 1 -19.59 -2.19 39.89
N THR A 2 -19.89 -2.21 38.62
CA THR A 2 -20.75 -1.30 37.83
C THR A 2 -20.02 -0.14 37.14
N ARG A 3 -19.21 -0.46 36.13
CA ARG A 3 -18.85 0.43 35.01
C ARG A 3 -18.51 -0.48 33.81
N GLY A 4 -19.47 -0.79 32.97
CA GLY A 4 -19.22 -1.72 31.88
C GLY A 4 -20.33 -1.92 30.87
N LEU A 5 -21.20 -0.96 30.65
CA LEU A 5 -22.33 -1.15 29.71
C LEU A 5 -22.66 0.11 28.85
N GLY A 6 -21.73 1.03 28.70
CA GLY A 6 -21.97 2.28 27.97
C GLY A 6 -21.29 2.44 26.61
N CYS A 7 -20.45 1.53 26.15
CA CYS A 7 -19.64 1.71 24.92
C CYS A 7 -19.96 0.76 23.76
N ALA A 8 -20.99 -0.04 23.85
CA ALA A 8 -21.30 -1.02 22.79
C ALA A 8 -22.12 -0.47 21.61
N ALA A 9 -22.45 0.80 21.58
CA ALA A 9 -23.37 1.38 20.59
C ALA A 9 -22.71 2.25 19.50
N VAL A 10 -21.38 2.33 19.44
CA VAL A 10 -20.67 3.20 18.46
C VAL A 10 -19.64 2.40 17.67
N LEU A 11 -19.99 1.22 17.22
CA LEU A 11 -19.01 0.42 16.49
C LEU A 11 -19.58 -0.10 15.20
N LEU A 12 -19.51 0.71 14.20
CA LEU A 12 -19.72 0.31 12.82
C LEU A 12 -18.76 1.02 11.93
N SER A 13 -17.84 0.25 11.37
CA SER A 13 -17.04 0.86 10.40
C SER A 13 -16.02 0.04 9.73
N LEU A 14 -15.72 0.12 8.66
CA LEU A 14 -15.02 0.40 7.53
C LEU A 14 -14.00 -0.55 7.07
N ALA A 15 -13.71 -0.50 6.11
CA ALA A 15 -13.36 -0.13 4.80
C ALA A 15 -13.50 -1.32 3.90
N GLY A 16 -14.50 -1.40 3.25
CA GLY A 16 -14.42 -2.00 1.95
C GLY A 16 -13.57 -1.06 1.12
N ALA A 17 -12.35 -1.37 0.78
CA ALA A 17 -11.92 -0.99 -0.53
C ALA A 17 -12.99 -1.59 -1.43
N ALA A 18 -13.98 -0.79 -1.80
CA ALA A 18 -14.97 -1.19 -2.76
C ALA A 18 -14.17 -1.61 -3.98
N ALA A 19 -14.07 -2.92 -4.21
CA ALA A 19 -13.78 -3.42 -5.52
C ALA A 19 -14.94 -2.87 -6.37
N ALA A 20 -14.73 -1.72 -6.98
CA ALA A 20 -15.57 -1.26 -8.06
C ALA A 20 -15.36 -2.28 -9.17
N GLN A 21 -16.12 -3.34 -9.16
CA GLN A 21 -16.36 -4.17 -10.31
C GLN A 21 -16.97 -3.23 -11.34
N VAL A 22 -16.14 -2.79 -12.26
CA VAL A 22 -16.61 -2.22 -13.51
C VAL A 22 -17.28 -3.36 -14.25
N ASP A 23 -18.58 -3.40 -14.16
CA ASP A 23 -19.44 -4.29 -14.94
C ASP A 23 -19.36 -3.84 -16.40
N THR A 24 -18.45 -4.45 -17.16
CA THR A 24 -18.35 -4.30 -18.61
C THR A 24 -19.31 -5.26 -19.30
N THR A 25 -20.60 -5.11 -19.07
CA THR A 25 -21.60 -5.65 -19.99
C THR A 25 -21.78 -4.64 -21.13
N ALA A 26 -20.89 -4.72 -22.11
CA ALA A 26 -21.12 -4.12 -23.42
C ALA A 26 -22.29 -4.85 -24.07
N ARG A 27 -23.48 -4.26 -24.02
CA ARG A 27 -24.62 -4.62 -24.89
C ARG A 27 -24.19 -4.43 -26.33
N ARG A 28 -24.11 -5.53 -27.07
CA ARG A 28 -24.10 -5.53 -28.54
C ARG A 28 -25.47 -5.08 -29.01
N ASP A 29 -25.58 -3.87 -29.51
CA ASP A 29 -26.65 -3.47 -30.39
C ASP A 29 -26.25 -3.81 -31.83
N THR A 30 -26.85 -4.89 -32.34
CA THR A 30 -26.86 -5.23 -33.76
C THR A 30 -28.14 -4.67 -34.34
N THR A 31 -28.06 -3.51 -35.01
CA THR A 31 -28.92 -3.21 -36.19
C THR A 31 -28.49 -1.88 -36.81
N ALA A 32 -27.86 -1.92 -37.93
CA ALA A 32 -28.01 -0.87 -38.96
C ALA A 32 -27.75 -1.51 -40.33
N ARG A 33 -28.81 -1.61 -41.07
CA ARG A 33 -28.84 -1.97 -42.49
C ARG A 33 -28.41 -0.78 -43.33
N ASP A 34 -27.55 -1.10 -44.27
CA ASP A 34 -27.50 -0.69 -45.67
C ASP A 34 -28.03 0.70 -46.09
N SER A 35 -27.14 1.49 -46.64
CA SER A 35 -27.45 2.28 -47.86
C SER A 35 -26.16 2.55 -48.64
N THR A 36 -26.06 1.89 -49.77
CA THR A 36 -25.11 2.14 -50.85
C THR A 36 -25.30 3.53 -51.45
N ALA A 37 -24.26 4.35 -51.40
CA ALA A 37 -24.05 5.43 -52.37
C ALA A 37 -22.58 5.44 -52.74
N ARG A 38 -22.30 5.06 -53.99
CA ARG A 38 -21.02 5.29 -54.64
C ARG A 38 -20.83 6.79 -54.82
N ASP A 39 -19.73 7.32 -54.26
CA ASP A 39 -19.13 8.49 -54.83
C ASP A 39 -17.59 8.29 -54.86
N SER A 40 -17.11 8.16 -56.08
CA SER A 40 -15.73 7.98 -56.44
C SER A 40 -15.09 9.36 -56.68
N THR A 41 -14.43 9.91 -55.72
CA THR A 41 -13.27 10.81 -55.85
C THR A 41 -12.86 11.35 -54.45
N ALA A 42 -12.33 10.52 -53.61
CA ALA A 42 -11.60 10.99 -52.44
C ALA A 42 -10.13 10.64 -52.68
N ARG A 43 -9.30 11.64 -52.95
CA ARG A 43 -7.86 11.61 -52.77
C ARG A 43 -7.57 10.88 -51.45
N ARG A 44 -6.80 9.83 -51.53
CA ARG A 44 -6.21 9.18 -50.35
C ARG A 44 -5.37 10.19 -49.62
N ASP A 45 -5.95 10.83 -48.65
CA ASP A 45 -5.22 11.53 -47.62
C ASP A 45 -4.61 10.49 -46.68
N SER A 46 -3.39 10.06 -47.00
CA SER A 46 -2.65 9.00 -46.29
C SER A 46 -2.13 9.45 -44.92
N THR A 47 -2.69 10.52 -44.35
CA THR A 47 -2.26 11.11 -43.08
C THR A 47 -3.32 11.08 -41.98
N ARG A 48 -4.48 10.46 -42.19
CA ARG A 48 -5.35 10.16 -41.05
C ARG A 48 -4.74 8.98 -40.30
N ALA A 49 -3.86 9.32 -39.35
CA ALA A 49 -3.44 8.37 -38.33
C ALA A 49 -4.69 7.71 -37.75
N ASP A 50 -4.69 6.40 -37.77
CA ASP A 50 -5.72 5.53 -37.24
C ASP A 50 -5.98 5.95 -35.76
N THR A 51 -7.04 6.71 -35.53
CA THR A 51 -7.38 7.32 -34.25
C THR A 51 -8.06 6.36 -33.30
N VAL A 52 -8.32 5.12 -33.73
CA VAL A 52 -8.94 4.11 -32.88
C VAL A 52 -7.90 3.49 -31.95
N PRO A 53 -8.07 3.60 -30.62
CA PRO A 53 -7.15 2.98 -29.70
C PRO A 53 -7.15 1.45 -29.85
N HIS A 54 -5.97 0.85 -30.01
CA HIS A 54 -5.80 -0.60 -30.01
C HIS A 54 -5.36 -1.04 -28.61
N TYR A 55 -6.05 -2.04 -28.06
CA TYR A 55 -5.65 -2.69 -26.81
C TYR A 55 -4.58 -3.74 -27.10
N LEU A 56 -3.52 -3.70 -26.32
CA LEU A 56 -2.35 -4.54 -26.47
C LEU A 56 -2.10 -5.35 -25.18
N PRO A 57 -1.49 -6.54 -25.30
CA PRO A 57 -1.04 -7.29 -24.12
C PRO A 57 -0.12 -6.45 -23.28
N VAL A 58 -0.23 -6.50 -21.97
CA VAL A 58 0.65 -5.80 -21.02
C VAL A 58 1.49 -6.79 -20.25
N PHE A 59 2.57 -6.31 -19.64
CA PHE A 59 3.36 -7.13 -18.73
C PHE A 59 2.46 -7.68 -17.62
N PRO A 60 2.52 -8.99 -17.30
CA PRO A 60 1.68 -9.59 -16.26
C PRO A 60 1.87 -8.88 -14.93
N GLN A 61 0.79 -8.78 -14.17
CA GLN A 61 0.89 -8.33 -12.78
C GLN A 61 1.77 -9.29 -11.99
N PRO A 62 2.51 -8.80 -10.97
CA PRO A 62 3.12 -9.67 -10.00
C PRO A 62 2.01 -10.57 -9.44
N ILE A 63 2.33 -11.85 -9.31
CA ILE A 63 1.36 -12.84 -8.87
C ILE A 63 1.05 -12.52 -7.41
N PRO A 64 -0.13 -11.99 -7.06
CA PRO A 64 -0.57 -12.03 -5.69
C PRO A 64 -0.76 -13.50 -5.32
N PRO A 65 -0.43 -13.91 -4.11
CA PRO A 65 -0.68 -15.27 -3.68
C PRO A 65 -2.16 -15.59 -3.93
N GLY A 66 -2.44 -16.51 -4.78
CA GLY A 66 -3.70 -17.09 -5.21
C GLY A 66 -5.03 -16.59 -4.61
N PRO A 67 -6.08 -17.38 -4.60
CA PRO A 67 -7.33 -17.01 -3.94
C PRO A 67 -7.09 -16.86 -2.44
N ALA A 68 -7.39 -15.69 -1.90
CA ALA A 68 -7.29 -15.40 -0.46
C ALA A 68 -8.67 -15.37 0.19
N PRO A 69 -8.82 -15.81 1.45
CA PRO A 69 -10.06 -15.66 2.19
C PRO A 69 -10.53 -14.20 2.25
N ARG A 70 -11.83 -13.98 2.33
CA ARG A 70 -12.38 -12.63 2.49
C ARG A 70 -11.83 -11.99 3.77
N GLY A 71 -11.60 -10.70 3.74
CA GLY A 71 -11.10 -9.95 4.89
C GLY A 71 -9.57 -9.96 5.05
N THR A 72 -8.85 -10.88 4.42
CA THR A 72 -7.39 -10.97 4.53
C THR A 72 -6.64 -10.17 3.47
N ARG A 73 -7.33 -9.54 2.52
CA ARG A 73 -6.72 -8.76 1.44
C ARG A 73 -7.43 -7.44 1.22
N TYR A 74 -6.65 -6.37 1.11
CA TYR A 74 -7.09 -5.04 0.70
C TYR A 74 -6.48 -4.72 -0.66
N SER A 75 -7.26 -4.06 -1.52
CA SER A 75 -6.79 -3.62 -2.83
C SER A 75 -7.19 -2.17 -3.04
N PHE A 76 -6.21 -1.29 -3.22
CA PHE A 76 -6.39 0.13 -3.44
C PHE A 76 -5.96 0.46 -4.87
N THR A 77 -6.86 1.00 -5.67
CA THR A 77 -6.61 1.37 -7.07
C THR A 77 -6.17 2.84 -7.18
N ALA A 78 -5.64 3.23 -8.35
CA ALA A 78 -5.29 4.62 -8.63
C ALA A 78 -6.47 5.58 -8.42
N ASP A 79 -7.69 5.18 -8.75
CA ASP A 79 -8.90 5.96 -8.45
C ASP A 79 -9.14 6.11 -6.94
N SER A 80 -8.85 5.06 -6.15
CA SER A 80 -8.93 5.14 -4.69
C SER A 80 -7.93 6.15 -4.13
N PHE A 81 -6.70 6.22 -4.67
CA PHE A 81 -5.70 7.23 -4.25
C PHE A 81 -6.15 8.62 -4.67
N ALA A 82 -6.62 8.76 -5.92
CA ALA A 82 -7.04 10.06 -6.46
C ALA A 82 -8.27 10.64 -5.77
N LEU A 83 -9.13 9.79 -5.21
CA LEU A 83 -10.36 10.17 -4.52
C LEU A 83 -10.28 9.95 -2.99
N SER A 84 -9.11 10.14 -2.38
CA SER A 84 -8.92 10.00 -0.93
C SER A 84 -7.98 11.08 -0.38
N ASN A 85 -7.84 11.16 0.94
CA ASN A 85 -6.88 12.01 1.62
C ASN A 85 -5.44 11.45 1.61
N VAL A 86 -5.20 10.36 0.90
CA VAL A 86 -3.92 9.66 0.84
C VAL A 86 -2.89 10.47 0.06
N GLN A 87 -1.77 10.81 0.69
CA GLN A 87 -0.62 11.46 0.09
C GLN A 87 0.59 10.53 0.03
N THR A 88 0.72 9.64 1.01
CA THR A 88 1.83 8.70 1.16
C THR A 88 1.31 7.25 1.22
N LEU A 89 2.21 6.29 1.03
CA LEU A 89 1.87 4.88 1.26
C LEU A 89 1.51 4.61 2.73
N SER A 90 2.11 5.35 3.67
CA SER A 90 1.75 5.28 5.09
C SER A 90 0.29 5.66 5.33
N ASP A 91 -0.19 6.73 4.68
CA ASP A 91 -1.60 7.13 4.77
C ASP A 91 -2.55 6.02 4.33
N LEU A 92 -2.18 5.35 3.23
CA LEU A 92 -2.97 4.25 2.69
C LEU A 92 -3.02 3.06 3.65
N LEU A 93 -1.90 2.72 4.27
CA LEU A 93 -1.80 1.63 5.23
C LEU A 93 -2.53 1.93 6.55
N ALA A 94 -2.67 3.20 6.93
CA ALA A 94 -3.45 3.63 8.10
C ALA A 94 -4.95 3.25 8.04
N HIS A 95 -5.45 2.88 6.86
CA HIS A 95 -6.82 2.38 6.72
C HIS A 95 -6.98 0.90 7.13
N ILE A 96 -5.90 0.19 7.38
CA ILE A 96 -5.92 -1.22 7.77
C ILE A 96 -6.05 -1.31 9.31
N PRO A 97 -7.02 -2.08 9.83
CA PRO A 97 -7.20 -2.23 11.28
C PRO A 97 -5.93 -2.71 11.98
N GLY A 98 -5.61 -2.08 13.11
CA GLY A 98 -4.43 -2.41 13.91
C GLY A 98 -3.11 -1.83 13.39
N VAL A 99 -3.10 -1.15 12.26
CA VAL A 99 -1.94 -0.41 11.79
C VAL A 99 -1.82 0.91 12.54
N TYR A 100 -0.67 1.14 13.17
CA TYR A 100 -0.30 2.44 13.72
C TYR A 100 0.75 3.09 12.82
N VAL A 101 0.44 4.29 12.33
CA VAL A 101 1.40 5.11 11.57
C VAL A 101 2.02 6.12 12.53
N ALA A 102 3.31 5.96 12.81
CA ALA A 102 4.05 6.86 13.69
C ALA A 102 4.41 8.16 12.93
N ARG A 103 3.45 9.07 12.80
CA ARG A 103 3.60 10.31 12.03
C ARG A 103 4.56 11.28 12.69
N GLY A 104 5.63 11.60 12.01
CA GLY A 104 6.68 12.50 12.52
C GLY A 104 6.38 13.99 12.33
N GLY A 105 5.26 14.37 11.71
CA GLY A 105 4.92 15.78 11.53
C GLY A 105 4.30 16.11 10.17
N ILE A 106 4.81 17.16 9.51
CA ILE A 106 4.39 17.58 8.17
C ILE A 106 4.93 16.63 7.10
N TYR A 107 4.46 16.81 5.87
CA TYR A 107 4.95 16.06 4.71
C TYR A 107 6.48 16.04 4.63
N GLY A 108 7.05 14.85 4.42
CA GLY A 108 8.50 14.64 4.43
C GLY A 108 9.09 14.27 5.80
N ALA A 109 8.32 14.35 6.90
CA ALA A 109 8.67 13.70 8.15
C ALA A 109 8.61 12.17 7.99
N ALA A 110 9.32 11.44 8.86
CA ALA A 110 9.25 9.99 8.88
C ALA A 110 7.86 9.52 9.33
N GLU A 111 7.33 8.50 8.66
CA GLU A 111 6.03 7.88 8.98
C GLU A 111 6.15 6.35 8.96
N PRO A 112 6.96 5.74 9.83
CA PRO A 112 7.05 4.29 9.89
C PRO A 112 5.70 3.68 10.23
N VAL A 113 5.41 2.55 9.59
CA VAL A 113 4.21 1.74 9.80
C VAL A 113 4.54 0.64 10.79
N LEU A 114 3.75 0.56 11.85
CA LEU A 114 3.90 -0.38 12.96
C LEU A 114 2.68 -1.32 12.97
N TYR A 115 2.94 -2.62 13.03
CA TYR A 115 1.88 -3.62 13.00
C TYR A 115 2.24 -4.87 13.80
N GLY A 116 1.25 -5.41 14.52
CA GLY A 116 1.30 -6.73 15.16
C GLY A 116 2.40 -6.88 16.19
N GLY A 117 2.84 -5.81 16.88
CA GLY A 117 3.95 -5.81 17.84
C GLY A 117 5.30 -6.21 17.26
N ARG A 118 5.37 -6.33 15.94
CA ARG A 118 6.62 -6.56 15.20
C ARG A 118 7.34 -5.24 14.91
N GLY A 119 6.74 -4.13 15.29
CA GLY A 119 7.20 -2.83 14.86
C GLY A 119 7.22 -2.73 13.32
N PRO A 120 8.16 -1.99 12.74
CA PRO A 120 8.31 -1.90 11.29
C PRO A 120 8.75 -3.22 10.63
N ALA A 121 9.26 -4.21 11.39
CA ALA A 121 9.61 -5.53 10.88
C ALA A 121 8.38 -6.34 10.44
N GLY A 122 7.17 -5.94 10.87
CA GLY A 122 5.91 -6.50 10.40
C GLY A 122 5.52 -6.10 8.98
N LEU A 123 6.34 -5.33 8.25
CA LEU A 123 6.04 -4.83 6.91
C LEU A 123 6.98 -5.43 5.86
N GLU A 124 6.43 -6.14 4.89
CA GLU A 124 7.14 -6.62 3.70
C GLU A 124 6.62 -5.88 2.47
N LEU A 125 7.52 -5.27 1.68
CA LEU A 125 7.17 -4.53 0.47
C LEU A 125 7.70 -5.23 -0.79
N TYR A 126 6.88 -5.25 -1.84
CA TYR A 126 7.22 -5.82 -3.15
C TYR A 126 6.89 -4.80 -4.23
N TRP A 127 7.88 -4.45 -5.05
CA TRP A 127 7.72 -3.60 -6.22
C TRP A 127 7.56 -4.46 -7.46
N ASP A 128 6.37 -4.50 -8.04
CA ASP A 128 6.04 -5.42 -9.15
C ASP A 128 6.46 -6.88 -8.90
N GLY A 129 6.35 -7.36 -7.65
CA GLY A 129 6.73 -8.72 -7.22
C GLY A 129 8.18 -8.88 -6.79
N VAL A 130 9.06 -7.91 -7.07
CA VAL A 130 10.45 -7.90 -6.61
C VAL A 130 10.50 -7.35 -5.18
N PRO A 131 11.16 -8.01 -4.21
CA PRO A 131 11.29 -7.49 -2.86
C PRO A 131 11.92 -6.09 -2.84
N TYR A 132 11.23 -5.12 -2.25
CA TYR A 132 11.74 -3.77 -2.06
C TYR A 132 12.32 -3.64 -0.66
N LEU A 133 13.64 -3.69 -0.56
CA LEU A 133 14.35 -3.87 0.70
C LEU A 133 14.91 -2.55 1.24
N PRO A 134 14.99 -2.38 2.57
CA PRO A 134 15.67 -1.24 3.17
C PRO A 134 17.17 -1.26 2.88
N LEU A 135 17.78 -0.07 2.73
CA LEU A 135 19.20 0.14 2.46
C LEU A 135 19.74 1.30 3.31
N GLY A 136 21.03 1.29 3.59
CA GLY A 136 21.69 2.36 4.35
C GLY A 136 21.43 2.25 5.86
N ARG A 137 21.24 3.37 6.54
CA ARG A 137 20.83 3.40 7.95
C ARG A 137 19.44 2.80 8.16
N ASP A 138 18.61 2.89 7.14
CA ASP A 138 17.28 2.28 7.11
C ASP A 138 17.36 0.80 6.71
N SER A 139 18.55 0.16 6.85
CA SER A 139 18.78 -1.23 6.48
C SER A 139 17.93 -2.24 7.24
N LEU A 140 17.36 -1.83 8.37
CA LEU A 140 16.43 -2.65 9.15
C LEU A 140 14.98 -2.44 8.71
N TYR A 141 14.61 -1.19 8.39
CA TYR A 141 13.22 -0.82 8.15
C TYR A 141 13.08 0.16 6.98
N LEU A 142 11.98 0.02 6.26
CA LEU A 142 11.52 0.98 5.26
C LEU A 142 10.60 2.01 5.91
N ASP A 143 10.70 3.25 5.46
CA ASP A 143 9.70 4.28 5.71
C ASP A 143 8.76 4.35 4.50
N PRO A 144 7.50 3.87 4.60
CA PRO A 144 6.56 3.88 3.48
C PRO A 144 6.23 5.29 2.97
N ALA A 145 6.39 6.33 3.80
CA ALA A 145 6.22 7.72 3.37
C ALA A 145 7.25 8.17 2.32
N ARG A 146 8.35 7.43 2.17
CA ARG A 146 9.38 7.68 1.15
C ARG A 146 9.09 7.05 -0.20
N ILE A 147 8.00 6.30 -0.31
CA ILE A 147 7.60 5.65 -1.55
C ILE A 147 6.53 6.49 -2.23
N SER A 148 6.87 7.05 -3.41
CA SER A 148 5.91 7.81 -4.20
C SER A 148 4.76 6.92 -4.69
N LEU A 149 3.53 7.40 -4.54
CA LEU A 149 2.35 6.76 -5.11
C LEU A 149 2.13 7.09 -6.60
N ALA A 150 2.88 8.06 -7.13
CA ALA A 150 2.70 8.54 -8.49
C ALA A 150 2.86 7.46 -9.57
N PRO A 151 3.84 6.54 -9.49
CA PRO A 151 4.02 5.48 -10.48
C PRO A 151 3.09 4.28 -10.27
N LEU A 152 2.19 4.28 -9.27
CA LEU A 152 1.41 3.12 -8.90
C LEU A 152 0.00 3.13 -9.53
N GLU A 153 -0.38 2.00 -10.13
CA GLU A 153 -1.75 1.69 -10.59
C GLU A 153 -2.59 1.12 -9.46
N ARG A 154 -1.95 0.32 -8.58
CA ARG A 154 -2.64 -0.39 -7.50
C ARG A 154 -1.68 -0.75 -6.37
N VAL A 155 -2.21 -0.80 -5.16
CA VAL A 155 -1.54 -1.38 -3.99
C VAL A 155 -2.41 -2.49 -3.43
N ASP A 156 -1.88 -3.71 -3.38
CA ASP A 156 -2.52 -4.84 -2.75
C ASP A 156 -1.83 -5.13 -1.41
N VAL A 157 -2.61 -5.29 -0.36
CA VAL A 157 -2.10 -5.62 0.97
C VAL A 157 -2.69 -6.94 1.41
N VAL A 158 -1.84 -7.91 1.72
CA VAL A 158 -2.21 -9.16 2.36
C VAL A 158 -1.93 -9.03 3.85
N VAL A 159 -2.99 -9.16 4.65
CA VAL A 159 -2.93 -9.09 6.10
C VAL A 159 -2.68 -10.49 6.64
N LEU A 160 -1.58 -10.65 7.37
CA LEU A 160 -1.22 -11.85 8.10
C LEU A 160 -1.41 -11.59 9.61
N PRO A 161 -1.48 -12.59 10.46
CA PRO A 161 -1.76 -12.40 11.89
C PRO A 161 -0.87 -11.37 12.61
N ALA A 162 0.40 -11.25 12.20
CA ALA A 162 1.34 -10.29 12.79
C ALA A 162 2.22 -9.56 11.76
N SER A 163 1.87 -9.59 10.48
CA SER A 163 2.61 -8.88 9.43
C SER A 163 1.73 -8.48 8.26
N LEU A 164 2.22 -7.52 7.47
CA LEU A 164 1.58 -7.05 6.25
C LEU A 164 2.52 -7.32 5.07
N ARG A 165 1.99 -7.89 3.99
CA ARG A 165 2.68 -7.97 2.70
C ARG A 165 2.04 -6.99 1.74
N VAL A 166 2.81 -6.02 1.28
CA VAL A 166 2.33 -4.92 0.42
C VAL A 166 2.93 -5.08 -0.97
N TYR A 167 2.07 -5.23 -1.95
CA TYR A 167 2.43 -5.36 -3.37
C TYR A 167 2.12 -4.04 -4.09
N LEU A 168 3.17 -3.35 -4.49
CA LEU A 168 3.11 -2.12 -5.26
C LEU A 168 3.09 -2.47 -6.74
N VAL A 169 2.00 -2.17 -7.42
CA VAL A 169 1.81 -2.47 -8.85
C VAL A 169 1.91 -1.18 -9.64
N THR A 170 2.86 -1.12 -10.55
CA THR A 170 3.14 0.10 -11.32
C THR A 170 2.13 0.33 -12.48
N LEU A 171 2.07 1.56 -12.95
CA LEU A 171 1.24 2.01 -14.06
C LEU A 171 1.54 1.22 -15.34
N ARG A 172 0.50 0.79 -16.05
CA ARG A 172 0.59 0.07 -17.32
C ARG A 172 -0.32 0.70 -18.36
N GLN A 173 0.27 1.06 -19.48
CA GLN A 173 -0.50 1.53 -20.62
C GLN A 173 -1.00 0.34 -21.45
N ARG A 174 -2.33 0.16 -21.51
CA ARG A 174 -2.97 -0.99 -22.18
C ARG A 174 -3.37 -0.70 -23.63
N SER A 175 -3.34 0.55 -24.03
CA SER A 175 -3.76 0.96 -25.37
C SER A 175 -2.70 1.82 -26.06
N THR A 176 -2.85 1.97 -27.38
CA THR A 176 -1.99 2.87 -28.17
C THR A 176 -2.31 4.35 -27.96
N ALA A 177 -3.44 4.67 -27.29
CA ALA A 177 -3.72 6.04 -26.89
C ALA A 177 -2.66 6.53 -25.90
N THR A 178 -2.12 7.72 -26.13
CA THR A 178 -1.19 8.36 -25.22
C THR A 178 -1.93 8.88 -23.99
N ALA A 179 -1.42 8.61 -22.81
CA ALA A 179 -1.96 9.16 -21.56
C ALA A 179 -0.92 10.07 -20.91
N SER A 180 -1.36 11.21 -20.43
CA SER A 180 -0.55 12.14 -19.66
C SER A 180 -1.31 12.60 -18.43
N GLN A 181 -0.62 12.74 -17.32
CA GLN A 181 -1.17 13.27 -16.09
C GLN A 181 -0.32 14.41 -15.57
N VAL A 182 -0.96 15.47 -15.11
CA VAL A 182 -0.30 16.57 -14.42
C VAL A 182 -1.02 16.80 -13.10
N GLY A 183 -0.26 17.00 -12.04
CA GLY A 183 -0.76 17.36 -10.73
C GLY A 183 0.02 18.55 -10.17
N VAL A 184 -0.70 19.50 -9.61
CA VAL A 184 -0.12 20.63 -8.88
C VAL A 184 -0.87 20.77 -7.58
N ALA A 185 -0.13 20.81 -6.49
CA ALA A 185 -0.72 21.04 -5.20
C ALA A 185 0.13 21.97 -4.34
N SER A 186 -0.52 22.65 -3.43
CA SER A 186 0.08 23.56 -2.48
C SER A 186 -0.56 23.36 -1.11
N GLY A 187 0.08 23.87 -0.06
CA GLY A 187 -0.43 23.74 1.30
C GLY A 187 0.27 24.69 2.26
N GLU A 188 -0.01 24.51 3.53
CA GLU A 188 0.68 25.25 4.59
C GLU A 188 2.18 24.99 4.58
N VAL A 189 2.92 25.85 5.27
CA VAL A 189 4.40 25.88 5.34
C VAL A 189 5.05 25.85 3.95
N ARG A 190 4.44 26.52 2.98
CA ARG A 190 4.84 26.55 1.56
C ARG A 190 5.01 25.13 0.99
N THR A 191 4.18 24.21 1.42
CA THR A 191 4.17 22.88 0.81
C THR A 191 3.81 23.00 -0.65
N ALA A 192 4.62 22.41 -1.52
CA ALA A 192 4.38 22.32 -2.96
C ALA A 192 4.60 20.88 -3.43
N ASN A 193 3.68 20.38 -4.25
CA ASN A 193 3.83 19.10 -4.94
C ASN A 193 3.56 19.30 -6.44
N TYR A 194 4.51 18.87 -7.25
CA TYR A 194 4.39 18.87 -8.72
C TYR A 194 4.57 17.45 -9.22
N ARG A 195 3.56 16.94 -9.90
CA ARG A 195 3.54 15.58 -10.43
C ARG A 195 3.28 15.56 -11.91
N GLY A 196 4.06 14.79 -12.64
CA GLY A 196 3.88 14.56 -14.07
C GLY A 196 3.97 13.08 -14.39
N ALA A 197 3.11 12.59 -15.29
CA ALA A 197 3.22 11.27 -15.87
C ALA A 197 2.96 11.29 -17.36
N TYR A 198 3.69 10.49 -18.09
CA TYR A 198 3.55 10.28 -19.52
C TYR A 198 3.63 8.80 -19.83
N LEU A 199 2.61 8.25 -20.52
CA LEU A 199 2.51 6.84 -20.86
C LEU A 199 2.18 6.73 -22.34
N ARG A 200 2.98 5.97 -23.08
CA ARG A 200 2.77 5.70 -24.50
C ARG A 200 3.05 4.24 -24.80
N ARG A 201 2.27 3.70 -25.72
CA ARG A 201 2.48 2.38 -26.24
C ARG A 201 2.33 2.34 -27.75
N TRP A 202 3.20 1.59 -28.41
CA TRP A 202 3.20 1.43 -29.88
C TRP A 202 2.64 0.06 -30.26
N ARG A 203 2.08 -0.04 -31.46
CA ARG A 203 1.52 -1.30 -32.00
C ARG A 203 2.52 -2.46 -32.02
N SER A 204 3.82 -2.18 -32.05
CA SER A 204 4.89 -3.18 -31.97
C SER A 204 4.97 -3.89 -30.64
N GLY A 205 4.21 -3.47 -29.62
CA GLY A 205 4.29 -3.96 -28.25
C GLY A 205 5.30 -3.21 -27.36
N LEU A 206 6.07 -2.25 -27.94
CA LEU A 206 6.93 -1.37 -27.17
C LEU A 206 6.08 -0.40 -26.35
N GLY A 207 6.41 -0.19 -25.10
CA GLY A 207 5.79 0.77 -24.17
C GLY A 207 6.83 1.59 -23.45
N LEU A 208 6.52 2.87 -23.21
CA LEU A 208 7.33 3.78 -22.42
C LEU A 208 6.43 4.51 -21.43
N SER A 209 6.82 4.51 -20.17
CA SER A 209 6.15 5.28 -19.12
C SER A 209 7.20 6.05 -18.33
N LEU A 210 6.91 7.31 -18.07
CA LEU A 210 7.75 8.23 -17.29
C LEU A 210 6.88 8.90 -16.24
N VAL A 211 7.34 8.93 -15.00
CA VAL A 211 6.70 9.66 -13.90
C VAL A 211 7.74 10.47 -13.16
N ALA A 212 7.40 11.71 -12.85
CA ALA A 212 8.17 12.59 -11.98
C ALA A 212 7.26 13.12 -10.87
N ASP A 213 7.76 13.12 -9.65
CA ASP A 213 7.07 13.62 -8.46
C ASP A 213 8.04 14.48 -7.64
N TYR A 214 7.74 15.75 -7.51
CA TYR A 214 8.52 16.72 -6.73
C TYR A 214 7.71 17.19 -5.54
N ASN A 215 8.31 17.18 -4.36
CA ASN A 215 7.70 17.67 -3.14
C ASN A 215 8.65 18.59 -2.40
N ASN A 216 8.10 19.64 -1.82
CA ASN A 216 8.84 20.61 -1.02
C ASN A 216 7.97 21.16 0.11
N ASN A 217 8.58 21.47 1.24
CA ASN A 217 8.00 22.32 2.29
C ASN A 217 9.11 23.08 3.03
N ASP A 218 8.77 24.24 3.57
CA ASP A 218 9.72 25.10 4.28
C ASP A 218 9.88 24.76 5.78
N GLY A 219 9.11 23.76 6.27
CA GLY A 219 9.15 23.41 7.69
C GLY A 219 8.49 24.46 8.60
N ILE A 220 8.56 24.19 9.89
CA ILE A 220 8.04 25.09 10.95
C ILE A 220 9.20 25.50 11.84
N SER A 221 9.48 26.80 11.90
CA SER A 221 10.58 27.33 12.70
C SER A 221 10.42 26.97 14.19
N GLY A 222 11.51 26.55 14.82
CA GLY A 222 11.52 26.18 16.23
C GLY A 222 10.85 24.85 16.58
N SER A 223 10.47 24.04 15.57
CA SER A 223 9.86 22.72 15.76
C SER A 223 10.74 21.60 15.20
N SER A 224 10.31 20.35 15.39
CA SER A 224 10.90 19.16 14.75
C SER A 224 10.58 19.07 13.24
N ASN A 225 9.69 19.91 12.74
CA ASN A 225 9.29 19.94 11.33
C ASN A 225 10.20 20.86 10.52
N THR A 226 11.37 20.36 10.14
CA THR A 226 12.37 21.11 9.36
C THR A 226 12.06 21.09 7.86
N PRO A 227 12.62 22.05 7.07
CA PRO A 227 12.46 22.06 5.62
C PRO A 227 12.83 20.73 4.97
N PHE A 228 12.03 20.33 3.99
CA PHE A 228 12.19 19.07 3.27
C PHE A 228 11.92 19.26 1.78
N ASN A 229 12.70 18.58 0.95
CA ASN A 229 12.38 18.40 -0.45
C ASN A 229 12.68 16.98 -0.93
N SER A 230 11.95 16.52 -1.93
CA SER A 230 12.20 15.26 -2.62
C SER A 230 11.93 15.35 -4.11
N VAL A 231 12.67 14.54 -4.86
CA VAL A 231 12.46 14.30 -6.29
C VAL A 231 12.43 12.79 -6.50
N ASP A 232 11.31 12.30 -6.99
CA ASP A 232 11.13 10.89 -7.34
C ASP A 232 10.92 10.78 -8.85
N LEU A 233 11.74 9.97 -9.50
CA LEU A 233 11.68 9.68 -10.93
C LEU A 233 11.46 8.18 -11.14
N TRP A 234 10.51 7.82 -11.98
CA TRP A 234 10.30 6.47 -12.43
C TRP A 234 10.22 6.41 -13.94
N LEU A 235 11.03 5.52 -14.51
CA LEU A 235 11.04 5.20 -15.93
C LEU A 235 10.71 3.71 -16.08
N ASN A 236 9.81 3.38 -16.99
CA ASN A 236 9.49 2.01 -17.38
C ASN A 236 9.53 1.89 -18.91
N ALA A 237 10.37 1.03 -19.40
CA ALA A 237 10.39 0.57 -20.79
C ALA A 237 9.96 -0.90 -20.82
N GLU A 238 8.93 -1.21 -21.60
CA GLU A 238 8.43 -2.56 -21.75
C GLU A 238 8.34 -2.96 -23.22
N TYR A 239 8.57 -4.23 -23.49
CA TYR A 239 8.35 -4.82 -24.80
C TYR A 239 7.53 -6.10 -24.65
N VAL A 240 6.27 -6.04 -25.03
CA VAL A 240 5.31 -7.16 -24.96
C VAL A 240 4.66 -7.29 -26.33
N PRO A 241 5.29 -8.00 -27.27
CA PRO A 241 4.79 -8.15 -28.64
C PRO A 241 3.54 -9.04 -28.71
N ASN A 242 3.39 -9.95 -27.76
CA ASN A 242 2.27 -10.86 -27.65
C ASN A 242 2.02 -11.23 -26.17
N PRO A 243 0.90 -11.89 -25.81
CA PRO A 243 0.58 -12.21 -24.43
C PRO A 243 1.46 -13.32 -23.81
N HIS A 244 2.30 -13.98 -24.61
CA HIS A 244 3.11 -15.12 -24.16
C HIS A 244 4.50 -14.73 -23.72
N LEU A 245 5.04 -13.62 -24.20
CA LEU A 245 6.42 -13.20 -23.94
C LEU A 245 6.51 -11.71 -23.75
N GLY A 246 7.40 -11.29 -22.86
CA GLY A 246 7.73 -9.88 -22.71
C GLY A 246 8.91 -9.62 -21.82
N ALA A 247 9.47 -8.43 -21.97
CA ALA A 247 10.56 -7.88 -21.22
C ALA A 247 10.20 -6.50 -20.69
N GLN A 248 10.69 -6.18 -19.51
CA GLN A 248 10.48 -4.88 -18.86
C GLN A 248 11.78 -4.44 -18.20
N TYR A 249 12.09 -3.15 -18.34
CA TYR A 249 13.16 -2.50 -17.62
C TYR A 249 12.62 -1.28 -16.89
N GLN A 250 12.86 -1.20 -15.60
CA GLN A 250 12.45 -0.08 -14.76
C GLN A 250 13.66 0.56 -14.08
N VAL A 251 13.61 1.88 -13.95
CA VAL A 251 14.54 2.66 -13.14
C VAL A 251 13.73 3.53 -12.19
N LEU A 252 14.05 3.45 -10.91
CA LEU A 252 13.55 4.35 -9.88
C LEU A 252 14.73 5.17 -9.37
N SER A 253 14.55 6.47 -9.21
CA SER A 253 15.53 7.35 -8.60
C SER A 253 14.81 8.29 -7.66
N SER A 254 15.12 8.21 -6.38
CA SER A 254 14.56 9.07 -5.34
C SER A 254 15.68 9.82 -4.65
N THR A 255 15.52 11.11 -4.51
CA THR A 255 16.44 12.00 -3.80
C THR A 255 15.66 12.74 -2.73
N TRP A 256 16.20 12.77 -1.53
CA TRP A 256 15.59 13.44 -0.38
C TRP A 256 16.63 14.33 0.30
N HIS A 257 16.20 15.50 0.67
CA HIS A 257 16.98 16.42 1.48
C HIS A 257 16.12 16.96 2.62
N ARG A 258 16.66 16.99 3.82
CA ARG A 258 16.04 17.58 4.99
C ARG A 258 17.04 18.46 5.71
N SER A 259 16.70 19.71 5.92
CA SER A 259 17.56 20.68 6.60
C SER A 259 17.67 20.41 8.09
N ALA A 260 18.75 20.86 8.68
CA ALA A 260 18.99 20.79 10.12
C ALA A 260 17.91 21.50 10.94
N GLY A 261 17.65 21.00 12.13
CA GLY A 261 16.77 21.60 13.13
C GLY A 261 17.29 21.35 14.54
N THR A 262 16.54 21.75 15.54
CA THR A 262 16.96 21.64 16.96
C THR A 262 17.24 20.21 17.40
N ALA A 263 16.55 19.21 16.81
CA ALA A 263 16.68 17.78 17.15
C ALA A 263 17.04 16.91 15.94
N ILE A 264 17.28 17.48 14.77
CA ILE A 264 17.50 16.76 13.53
C ILE A 264 18.70 17.37 12.82
N ALA A 265 19.69 16.52 12.48
CA ALA A 265 20.81 16.93 11.65
C ALA A 265 20.37 17.13 10.20
N ASP A 266 21.08 18.01 9.48
CA ASP A 266 20.97 18.07 8.04
C ASP A 266 21.32 16.72 7.42
N TRP A 267 20.55 16.31 6.41
CA TRP A 267 20.84 15.08 5.69
C TRP A 267 20.35 15.12 4.26
N HIS A 268 21.15 14.56 3.39
CA HIS A 268 20.83 14.29 2.00
C HIS A 268 20.96 12.80 1.73
N ARG A 269 20.01 12.22 1.02
CA ARG A 269 20.03 10.81 0.61
C ARG A 269 19.52 10.65 -0.80
N GLN A 270 20.08 9.68 -1.49
CA GLN A 270 19.62 9.22 -2.78
C GLN A 270 19.47 7.71 -2.76
N ARG A 271 18.43 7.22 -3.39
CA ARG A 271 18.23 5.81 -3.70
C ARG A 271 18.01 5.65 -5.20
N ARG A 272 18.63 4.63 -5.77
CA ARG A 272 18.44 4.24 -7.18
C ARG A 272 18.22 2.74 -7.23
N ASP A 273 17.13 2.33 -7.90
CA ASP A 273 16.78 0.94 -8.15
C ASP A 273 16.69 0.73 -9.66
N GLY A 274 17.31 -0.34 -10.16
CA GLY A 274 17.19 -0.81 -11.54
C GLY A 274 16.60 -2.21 -11.53
N ILE A 275 15.54 -2.47 -12.30
CA ILE A 275 14.82 -3.74 -12.30
C ILE A 275 14.64 -4.19 -13.74
N VAL A 276 15.13 -5.37 -14.07
CA VAL A 276 14.83 -6.09 -15.33
C VAL A 276 13.91 -7.24 -15.01
N ARG A 277 12.86 -7.41 -15.79
CA ARG A 277 11.93 -8.54 -15.66
C ARG A 277 11.65 -9.13 -17.03
N LEU A 278 11.57 -10.46 -17.08
CA LEU A 278 11.22 -11.24 -18.25
C LEU A 278 10.06 -12.16 -17.87
N PHE A 279 9.12 -12.37 -18.76
CA PHE A 279 8.09 -13.39 -18.55
C PHE A 279 7.88 -14.24 -19.79
N ALA A 280 7.45 -15.48 -19.55
CA ALA A 280 6.89 -16.39 -20.54
C ALA A 280 5.61 -17.01 -19.98
N ALA A 281 4.56 -17.10 -20.81
CA ALA A 281 3.26 -17.66 -20.42
C ALA A 281 2.74 -18.61 -21.52
N THR A 282 2.06 -19.66 -21.12
CA THR A 282 1.51 -20.65 -22.06
C THR A 282 0.15 -20.22 -22.61
N ARG A 283 -0.54 -19.30 -21.95
CA ARG A 283 -1.90 -18.85 -22.30
C ARG A 283 -2.02 -17.34 -22.18
N ASP A 284 -2.91 -16.77 -22.95
CA ASP A 284 -3.22 -15.34 -23.03
C ASP A 284 -4.28 -14.87 -22.02
N ASP A 285 -5.08 -15.80 -21.50
CA ASP A 285 -6.14 -15.55 -20.52
C ASP A 285 -5.62 -15.44 -19.06
N GLY A 286 -4.31 -15.53 -18.85
CA GLY A 286 -3.68 -15.50 -17.53
C GLY A 286 -3.72 -16.82 -16.78
N LEU A 287 -4.37 -17.85 -17.35
CA LEU A 287 -4.36 -19.22 -16.82
C LEU A 287 -3.13 -19.99 -17.36
N GLY A 288 -2.93 -21.21 -16.84
CA GLY A 288 -1.83 -22.09 -17.25
C GLY A 288 -0.49 -21.75 -16.61
N LEU A 289 0.60 -22.16 -17.26
CA LEU A 289 1.94 -21.98 -16.75
C LEU A 289 2.48 -20.60 -17.10
N ARG A 290 3.15 -19.99 -16.13
CA ARG A 290 3.90 -18.75 -16.30
C ARG A 290 5.26 -18.88 -15.62
N ALA A 291 6.28 -18.46 -16.32
CA ALA A 291 7.63 -18.29 -15.79
C ALA A 291 7.98 -16.81 -15.80
N GLN A 292 8.59 -16.32 -14.75
CA GLN A 292 9.11 -14.97 -14.66
C GLN A 292 10.50 -15.00 -14.08
N ALA A 293 11.42 -14.31 -14.72
CA ALA A 293 12.75 -14.04 -14.19
C ALA A 293 12.89 -12.56 -13.91
N SER A 294 13.56 -12.21 -12.81
CA SER A 294 13.92 -10.82 -12.53
C SER A 294 15.34 -10.69 -12.02
N PHE A 295 15.95 -9.56 -12.36
CA PHE A 295 17.20 -9.10 -11.77
C PHE A 295 17.02 -7.66 -11.34
N ALA A 296 17.39 -7.35 -10.12
CA ALA A 296 17.30 -6.01 -9.58
C ALA A 296 18.56 -5.60 -8.86
N THR A 297 18.93 -4.34 -9.03
CA THR A 297 20.00 -3.68 -8.27
C THR A 297 19.43 -2.48 -7.57
N ALA A 298 19.85 -2.26 -6.33
CA ALA A 298 19.49 -1.09 -5.57
C ALA A 298 20.74 -0.48 -4.95
N SER A 299 20.82 0.84 -4.92
CA SER A 299 21.92 1.56 -4.27
C SER A 299 21.39 2.76 -3.50
N THR A 300 22.02 3.04 -2.39
CA THR A 300 21.83 4.30 -1.65
C THR A 300 23.16 5.02 -1.51
N SER A 301 23.10 6.33 -1.48
CA SER A 301 24.20 7.21 -1.13
C SER A 301 23.69 8.35 -0.25
N GLY A 302 24.56 8.96 0.54
CA GLY A 302 24.22 10.06 1.42
C GLY A 302 25.45 10.84 1.88
N ASP A 303 25.26 11.75 2.82
CA ASP A 303 26.32 12.67 3.31
C ASP A 303 27.48 11.96 3.98
N THR A 304 27.30 10.73 4.39
CA THR A 304 28.35 9.90 4.99
C THR A 304 28.37 8.51 4.37
N ALA A 305 29.54 7.90 4.27
CA ALA A 305 29.74 6.55 3.74
C ALA A 305 28.93 5.45 4.46
N VAL A 306 28.41 5.72 5.65
CA VAL A 306 27.51 4.81 6.38
C VAL A 306 26.20 4.56 5.61
N PHE A 307 25.81 5.51 4.74
CA PHE A 307 24.62 5.38 3.90
C PHE A 307 24.89 4.75 2.54
N ASP A 308 26.17 4.58 2.16
CA ASP A 308 26.51 3.97 0.90
C ASP A 308 26.32 2.45 0.98
N ARG A 309 25.27 1.98 0.36
CA ARG A 309 24.91 0.57 0.29
C ARG A 309 24.53 0.20 -1.13
N ARG A 310 24.86 -1.04 -1.47
CA ARG A 310 24.42 -1.65 -2.74
C ARG A 310 23.84 -3.03 -2.43
N LEU A 311 22.87 -3.42 -3.22
CA LEU A 311 22.21 -4.69 -3.14
C LEU A 311 21.93 -5.16 -4.56
N SER A 312 22.21 -6.44 -4.84
CA SER A 312 21.78 -7.11 -6.06
C SER A 312 20.90 -8.30 -5.68
N GLN A 313 19.85 -8.52 -6.43
CA GLN A 313 18.96 -9.64 -6.23
C GLN A 313 18.49 -10.22 -7.55
N GLY A 314 18.36 -11.54 -7.59
CA GLY A 314 17.81 -12.29 -8.72
C GLY A 314 16.63 -13.11 -8.27
N SER A 315 15.63 -13.30 -9.13
CA SER A 315 14.56 -14.26 -8.87
C SER A 315 14.15 -15.03 -10.13
N LEU A 316 13.69 -16.25 -9.89
CA LEU A 316 12.99 -17.07 -10.86
C LEU A 316 11.69 -17.54 -10.21
N GLU A 317 10.57 -17.22 -10.85
CA GLU A 317 9.25 -17.55 -10.35
C GLU A 317 8.50 -18.36 -11.40
N LEU A 318 7.95 -19.49 -10.98
CA LEU A 318 7.08 -20.35 -11.77
C LEU A 318 5.69 -20.35 -11.12
N SER A 319 4.66 -20.16 -11.90
CA SER A 319 3.29 -20.29 -11.40
C SER A 319 2.44 -21.05 -12.38
N SER A 320 1.41 -21.66 -11.85
CA SER A 320 0.36 -22.30 -12.63
C SER A 320 -0.98 -21.93 -12.05
N ASP A 321 -1.79 -21.30 -12.87
CA ASP A 321 -3.12 -20.80 -12.51
C ASP A 321 -4.20 -21.60 -13.23
N TRP A 322 -5.21 -22.02 -12.47
CA TRP A 322 -6.44 -22.68 -12.94
C TRP A 322 -7.65 -21.94 -12.36
N PRO A 323 -8.86 -22.17 -12.87
CA PRO A 323 -10.05 -21.46 -12.39
C PRO A 323 -10.31 -21.57 -10.87
N ARG A 324 -9.84 -22.63 -10.23
CA ARG A 324 -10.05 -22.88 -8.79
C ARG A 324 -8.78 -23.17 -8.01
N ALA A 325 -7.62 -23.08 -8.64
CA ALA A 325 -6.36 -23.41 -7.98
C ALA A 325 -5.23 -22.52 -8.49
N HIS A 326 -4.26 -22.30 -7.62
CA HIS A 326 -3.01 -21.61 -7.91
C HIS A 326 -1.87 -22.38 -7.27
N LEU A 327 -0.79 -22.55 -8.00
CA LEU A 327 0.49 -23.02 -7.46
C LEU A 327 1.60 -22.05 -7.89
N GLY A 328 2.48 -21.73 -6.97
CA GLY A 328 3.62 -20.85 -7.22
C GLY A 328 4.88 -21.38 -6.56
N LEU A 329 5.99 -21.25 -7.24
CA LEU A 329 7.34 -21.55 -6.74
C LEU A 329 8.25 -20.38 -7.10
N ALA A 330 8.94 -19.82 -6.13
CA ALA A 330 9.89 -18.74 -6.32
C ALA A 330 11.25 -19.10 -5.72
N PHE A 331 12.28 -18.97 -6.52
CA PHE A 331 13.69 -19.02 -6.07
C PHE A 331 14.25 -17.61 -6.14
N ARG A 332 14.88 -17.14 -5.06
CA ARG A 332 15.47 -15.80 -4.98
C ARG A 332 16.88 -15.87 -4.41
N THR A 333 17.74 -15.01 -4.92
CA THR A 333 19.08 -14.76 -4.40
C THR A 333 19.25 -13.29 -4.07
N GLN A 334 20.02 -12.98 -3.05
CA GLN A 334 20.24 -11.60 -2.61
C GLN A 334 21.61 -11.49 -1.99
N ASP A 335 22.59 -11.04 -2.73
CA ASP A 335 23.98 -10.87 -2.30
C ASP A 335 24.43 -11.86 -1.19
N GLU A 336 25.40 -11.48 -0.38
CA GLU A 336 25.88 -12.29 0.74
C GLU A 336 24.90 -12.40 1.92
N ALA A 337 23.99 -11.40 2.06
CA ALA A 337 23.08 -11.37 3.19
C ALA A 337 22.04 -12.51 3.17
N ARG A 338 21.57 -12.85 1.96
CA ARG A 338 20.61 -13.95 1.74
C ARG A 338 20.99 -14.71 0.46
N PRO A 339 21.99 -15.60 0.53
CA PRO A 339 22.49 -16.34 -0.63
C PRO A 339 21.40 -17.04 -1.45
N TRP A 340 20.38 -17.58 -0.77
CA TRP A 340 19.22 -18.12 -1.47
C TRP A 340 17.97 -18.13 -0.59
N GLN A 341 16.81 -18.06 -1.23
CA GLN A 341 15.48 -18.23 -0.66
C GLN A 341 14.63 -19.05 -1.61
N LEU A 342 13.95 -20.05 -1.09
CA LEU A 342 12.91 -20.80 -1.78
C LEU A 342 11.56 -20.51 -1.15
N GLN A 343 10.55 -20.23 -1.96
CA GLN A 343 9.19 -19.98 -1.52
C GLN A 343 8.21 -20.78 -2.37
N GLY A 344 7.33 -21.52 -1.75
CA GLY A 344 6.20 -22.18 -2.39
C GLY A 344 4.90 -21.53 -1.94
N SER A 345 3.93 -21.38 -2.84
CA SER A 345 2.58 -20.91 -2.53
C SER A 345 1.53 -21.79 -3.20
N ALA A 346 0.41 -21.99 -2.55
CA ALA A 346 -0.73 -22.72 -3.08
C ALA A 346 -2.03 -22.05 -2.66
N GLY A 347 -2.98 -21.98 -3.57
CA GLY A 347 -4.34 -21.55 -3.31
C GLY A 347 -5.31 -22.52 -3.96
N TRP A 348 -6.41 -22.84 -3.30
CA TRP A 348 -7.38 -23.78 -3.82
C TRP A 348 -8.80 -23.46 -3.33
N ASN A 349 -9.74 -23.44 -4.26
CA ASN A 349 -11.18 -23.32 -4.01
C ASN A 349 -11.86 -24.64 -4.37
N PRO A 350 -11.80 -25.67 -3.49
CA PRO A 350 -12.43 -26.97 -3.75
C PRO A 350 -13.95 -26.84 -3.98
N LEU A 351 -14.56 -25.93 -3.26
CA LEU A 351 -15.97 -25.52 -3.39
C LEU A 351 -16.03 -24.02 -3.59
N PRO A 352 -17.09 -23.47 -4.18
CA PRO A 352 -17.28 -22.01 -4.32
C PRO A 352 -17.24 -21.28 -2.97
N GLU A 353 -17.64 -21.97 -1.91
CA GLU A 353 -17.73 -21.43 -0.56
C GLU A 353 -16.42 -21.57 0.23
N LEU A 354 -15.53 -22.50 -0.15
CA LEU A 354 -14.31 -22.82 0.61
C LEU A 354 -13.07 -22.34 -0.14
N THR A 355 -12.32 -21.47 0.52
CA THR A 355 -11.01 -20.98 0.05
C THR A 355 -9.91 -21.46 0.98
N LEU A 356 -8.90 -22.10 0.44
CA LEU A 356 -7.67 -22.48 1.15
C LEU A 356 -6.50 -21.78 0.49
N TRP A 357 -5.62 -21.22 1.30
CA TRP A 357 -4.41 -20.58 0.80
C TRP A 357 -3.25 -20.79 1.79
N GLY A 358 -2.05 -20.95 1.27
CA GLY A 358 -0.87 -21.04 2.10
C GLY A 358 0.40 -20.76 1.34
N ASP A 359 1.44 -20.40 2.07
CA ASP A 359 2.79 -20.29 1.56
C ASP A 359 3.81 -20.81 2.58
N VAL A 360 4.91 -21.31 2.05
CA VAL A 360 6.07 -21.73 2.84
C VAL A 360 7.31 -21.07 2.25
N ARG A 361 8.23 -20.66 3.13
CA ARG A 361 9.46 -20.00 2.75
C ARG A 361 10.61 -20.56 3.56
N ARG A 362 11.69 -20.92 2.87
CA ARG A 362 12.98 -21.25 3.48
C ARG A 362 14.05 -20.35 2.92
N ALA A 363 14.85 -19.74 3.78
CA ALA A 363 15.93 -18.85 3.38
C ALA A 363 17.24 -19.23 4.09
N ARG A 364 18.33 -19.17 3.37
CA ARG A 364 19.68 -19.24 3.93
C ARG A 364 20.25 -17.83 4.01
N TYR A 365 20.75 -17.50 5.17
CA TYR A 365 21.34 -16.21 5.47
C TYR A 365 22.86 -16.34 5.58
N SER A 366 23.53 -15.19 5.67
CA SER A 366 24.95 -15.11 5.98
C SER A 366 25.31 -15.92 7.22
N ARG A 367 26.56 -16.37 7.31
CA ARG A 367 27.05 -17.22 8.43
C ARG A 367 26.33 -18.57 8.57
N GLY A 368 25.70 -19.06 7.50
CA GLY A 368 25.06 -20.38 7.47
C GLY A 368 23.74 -20.50 8.23
N ARG A 369 23.18 -19.39 8.76
CA ARG A 369 21.87 -19.39 9.43
C ARG A 369 20.77 -19.74 8.42
N THR A 370 19.74 -20.44 8.87
CA THR A 370 18.58 -20.80 8.04
C THR A 370 17.31 -20.34 8.74
N GLY A 371 16.46 -19.66 8.01
CA GLY A 371 15.14 -19.23 8.49
C GLY A 371 14.03 -19.93 7.72
N ASP A 372 12.96 -20.23 8.41
CA ASP A 372 11.77 -20.89 7.86
C ASP A 372 10.51 -20.10 8.25
N ARG A 373 9.57 -19.98 7.32
CA ARG A 373 8.22 -19.43 7.58
C ARG A 373 7.19 -20.30 6.89
N ALA A 374 6.04 -20.42 7.52
CA ALA A 374 4.87 -21.08 6.95
C ALA A 374 3.62 -20.28 7.29
N HIS A 375 2.71 -20.19 6.35
CA HIS A 375 1.45 -19.51 6.51
C HIS A 375 0.33 -20.36 5.90
N LEU A 376 -0.80 -20.46 6.58
CA LEU A 376 -1.98 -21.17 6.12
C LEU A 376 -3.23 -20.38 6.50
N ALA A 377 -4.08 -20.13 5.53
CA ALA A 377 -5.36 -19.47 5.69
C ALA A 377 -6.49 -20.29 5.10
N ALA A 378 -7.63 -20.33 5.77
CA ALA A 378 -8.85 -20.97 5.32
C ALA A 378 -10.03 -20.00 5.45
N GLY A 379 -10.89 -19.94 4.46
CA GLY A 379 -12.10 -19.12 4.46
C GLY A 379 -13.31 -19.92 4.01
N LEU A 380 -14.42 -19.78 4.72
CA LEU A 380 -15.70 -20.39 4.42
C LEU A 380 -16.76 -19.31 4.25
N THR A 381 -17.43 -19.27 3.09
CA THR A 381 -18.58 -18.39 2.86
C THR A 381 -19.86 -19.18 3.05
N LEU A 382 -20.68 -18.74 4.00
CA LEU A 382 -21.95 -19.37 4.36
C LEU A 382 -23.13 -18.65 3.70
N PRO A 383 -24.30 -19.27 3.62
CA PRO A 383 -25.53 -18.59 3.24
C PRO A 383 -25.79 -17.34 4.06
N ALA A 384 -26.65 -16.47 3.58
CA ALA A 384 -27.02 -15.22 4.24
C ALA A 384 -25.88 -14.19 4.39
N GLY A 385 -24.81 -14.30 3.59
CA GLY A 385 -23.70 -13.33 3.55
C GLY A 385 -22.73 -13.44 4.71
N VAL A 386 -22.75 -14.54 5.45
CA VAL A 386 -21.77 -14.80 6.53
C VAL A 386 -20.52 -15.43 5.92
N SER A 387 -19.34 -14.96 6.31
CA SER A 387 -18.07 -15.61 6.01
C SER A 387 -17.23 -15.75 7.28
N VAL A 388 -16.47 -16.82 7.35
CA VAL A 388 -15.55 -17.09 8.46
C VAL A 388 -14.18 -17.35 7.86
N HIS A 389 -13.14 -16.79 8.46
CA HIS A 389 -11.78 -17.13 8.09
C HIS A 389 -10.92 -17.44 9.32
N ALA A 390 -9.92 -18.26 9.11
CA ALA A 390 -8.89 -18.57 10.09
C ALA A 390 -7.53 -18.53 9.41
N ASP A 391 -6.52 -18.10 10.15
CA ASP A 391 -5.20 -17.80 9.63
C ASP A 391 -4.13 -18.17 10.66
N VAL A 392 -3.08 -18.88 10.24
CA VAL A 392 -1.97 -19.32 11.09
C VAL A 392 -0.65 -18.98 10.41
N ALA A 393 0.19 -18.23 11.10
CA ALA A 393 1.53 -17.90 10.65
C ALA A 393 2.57 -18.42 11.65
N TRP A 394 3.45 -19.29 11.17
CA TRP A 394 4.60 -19.77 11.92
C TRP A 394 5.88 -19.21 11.30
N ALA A 395 6.81 -18.81 12.15
CA ALA A 395 8.13 -18.38 11.72
C ALA A 395 9.22 -18.86 12.70
N ASN A 396 10.39 -19.17 12.15
CA ASN A 396 11.66 -19.26 12.85
C ASN A 396 12.65 -18.55 11.96
N ASP A 397 12.72 -17.23 12.06
CA ASP A 397 13.36 -16.41 11.03
C ASP A 397 14.03 -15.15 11.62
N LEU A 398 14.88 -14.51 10.80
CA LEU A 398 15.50 -13.23 11.11
C LEU A 398 14.55 -12.07 10.80
N GLN A 399 14.64 -11.00 11.56
CA GLN A 399 13.91 -9.76 11.28
C GLN A 399 14.53 -8.99 10.12
N ALA A 400 15.87 -8.85 10.15
CA ALA A 400 16.63 -8.12 9.15
C ALA A 400 17.81 -8.97 8.67
N ALA A 401 17.73 -9.43 7.43
CA ALA A 401 18.76 -10.32 6.87
C ALA A 401 20.16 -9.70 6.80
N VAL A 402 20.21 -8.37 6.73
CA VAL A 402 21.47 -7.59 6.62
C VAL A 402 22.14 -7.32 7.96
N ASP A 403 21.43 -7.50 9.08
CA ASP A 403 22.00 -7.31 10.41
C ASP A 403 22.67 -8.59 10.90
N THR A 404 23.97 -8.53 11.11
CA THR A 404 24.75 -9.68 11.61
C THR A 404 24.52 -9.99 13.10
N ALA A 405 23.98 -9.04 13.86
CA ALA A 405 23.61 -9.21 15.26
C ALA A 405 22.21 -9.79 15.43
N ASP A 406 21.41 -9.83 14.36
CA ASP A 406 20.06 -10.38 14.40
C ASP A 406 20.08 -11.88 14.74
N THR A 407 19.07 -12.31 15.49
CA THR A 407 18.92 -13.70 15.92
C THR A 407 17.62 -14.28 15.41
N LEU A 408 17.61 -15.60 15.15
CA LEU A 408 16.40 -16.31 14.78
C LEU A 408 15.38 -16.21 15.91
N GLN A 409 14.17 -15.78 15.57
CA GLN A 409 13.04 -15.73 16.49
C GLN A 409 11.96 -16.69 16.04
N ARG A 410 11.48 -17.50 17.00
CA ARG A 410 10.40 -18.44 16.76
C ARG A 410 9.08 -17.84 17.22
N THR A 411 8.08 -17.83 16.34
CA THR A 411 6.75 -17.29 16.64
C THR A 411 5.66 -18.16 16.01
N LEU A 412 4.50 -18.20 16.67
CA LEU A 412 3.26 -18.80 16.18
C LEU A 412 2.13 -17.80 16.42
N ASP A 413 1.64 -17.22 15.36
CA ASP A 413 0.58 -16.23 15.37
C ASP A 413 -0.68 -16.81 14.72
N VAL A 414 -1.85 -16.59 15.33
CA VAL A 414 -3.12 -17.15 14.87
C VAL A 414 -4.18 -16.07 14.87
N ALA A 415 -4.91 -15.95 13.77
CA ALA A 415 -6.05 -15.05 13.65
C ALA A 415 -7.30 -15.80 13.20
N GLY A 416 -8.45 -15.27 13.53
CA GLY A 416 -9.72 -15.72 13.00
C GLY A 416 -10.75 -14.60 13.06
N ALA A 417 -11.65 -14.56 12.08
CA ALA A 417 -12.71 -13.58 12.06
C ALA A 417 -14.00 -14.13 11.44
N VAL A 418 -15.09 -13.49 11.82
CA VAL A 418 -16.42 -13.67 11.24
C VAL A 418 -16.84 -12.37 10.61
N GLN A 419 -17.25 -12.41 9.36
CA GLN A 419 -17.75 -11.27 8.61
C GLN A 419 -19.21 -11.54 8.19
N TRP A 420 -20.04 -10.51 8.27
CA TRP A 420 -21.42 -10.54 7.78
C TRP A 420 -21.63 -9.40 6.80
N ASP A 421 -22.01 -9.75 5.56
CA ASP A 421 -22.18 -8.83 4.45
C ASP A 421 -23.65 -8.79 4.00
N ARG A 422 -24.17 -7.57 3.84
CA ARG A 422 -25.43 -7.24 3.20
C ARG A 422 -25.25 -6.00 2.33
N ASP A 423 -26.21 -5.71 1.47
CA ASP A 423 -26.13 -4.58 0.55
C ASP A 423 -25.89 -3.23 1.22
N TRP A 424 -26.39 -3.06 2.44
CA TRP A 424 -26.32 -1.81 3.19
C TRP A 424 -25.37 -1.84 4.39
N ILE A 425 -24.86 -3.02 4.77
CA ILE A 425 -23.97 -3.19 5.92
C ILE A 425 -22.96 -4.31 5.69
N SER A 426 -21.74 -4.09 6.10
CA SER A 426 -20.69 -5.11 6.26
C SER A 426 -20.07 -4.95 7.65
N VAL A 427 -19.99 -6.03 8.41
CA VAL A 427 -19.38 -6.06 9.75
C VAL A 427 -18.47 -7.27 9.85
N GLU A 428 -17.27 -7.06 10.37
CA GLU A 428 -16.32 -8.12 10.69
C GLU A 428 -15.88 -7.98 12.14
N VAL A 429 -15.80 -9.11 12.84
CA VAL A 429 -15.23 -9.21 14.19
C VAL A 429 -14.18 -10.30 14.15
N GLY A 430 -12.96 -9.96 14.51
CA GLY A 430 -11.82 -10.86 14.51
C GLY A 430 -11.06 -10.85 15.82
N GLN A 431 -10.36 -11.93 16.06
CA GLN A 431 -9.41 -12.08 17.15
C GLN A 431 -8.09 -12.60 16.63
N THR A 432 -7.00 -11.97 17.05
CA THR A 432 -5.64 -12.41 16.74
C THR A 432 -4.90 -12.71 18.03
N ARG A 433 -4.24 -13.87 18.10
CA ARG A 433 -3.24 -14.21 19.13
C ARG A 433 -1.87 -14.14 18.51
N ARG A 434 -1.01 -13.34 19.09
CA ARG A 434 0.37 -13.14 18.68
C ARG A 434 1.34 -13.66 19.75
N ASP A 435 2.42 -14.31 19.33
CA ASP A 435 3.52 -14.69 20.23
C ASP A 435 4.41 -13.51 20.59
N ALA A 436 5.17 -13.67 21.67
CA ALA A 436 6.20 -12.73 22.09
C ALA A 436 7.24 -12.52 20.96
N PHE A 437 7.77 -11.31 20.90
CA PHE A 437 8.73 -10.91 19.87
C PHE A 437 9.63 -9.78 20.39
N ALA A 438 10.90 -9.80 20.04
CA ALA A 438 11.83 -8.75 20.37
C ALA A 438 12.26 -7.98 19.11
N PRO A 439 11.63 -6.83 18.80
CA PRO A 439 12.04 -6.00 17.68
C PRO A 439 13.48 -5.52 17.84
N ILE A 440 14.23 -5.45 16.75
CA ILE A 440 15.59 -4.91 16.74
C ILE A 440 15.62 -3.51 16.13
N GLY A 441 16.38 -2.62 16.77
CA GLY A 441 16.55 -1.25 16.31
C GLY A 441 15.27 -0.41 16.34
N VAL A 442 15.39 0.78 15.81
CA VAL A 442 14.28 1.70 15.53
C VAL A 442 14.52 2.36 14.16
N PRO A 443 13.47 2.79 13.46
CA PRO A 443 13.63 3.62 12.28
C PRO A 443 14.34 4.94 12.64
N VAL A 444 15.13 5.46 11.72
CA VAL A 444 15.75 6.78 11.88
C VAL A 444 14.68 7.84 12.10
N ALA A 445 14.91 8.75 13.05
CA ALA A 445 14.04 9.89 13.37
C ALA A 445 12.68 9.50 13.98
N LEU A 446 12.63 8.50 14.84
CA LEU A 446 11.44 8.18 15.64
C LEU A 446 11.40 9.00 16.95
N GLY A 447 11.66 10.30 16.88
CA GLY A 447 11.58 11.21 18.03
C GLY A 447 12.50 10.83 19.19
N ALA A 448 11.92 10.73 20.38
CA ALA A 448 12.63 10.35 21.61
C ALA A 448 12.83 8.83 21.76
N VAL A 449 12.25 8.01 20.89
CA VAL A 449 12.36 6.54 20.96
C VAL A 449 13.73 6.09 20.50
N ALA A 450 14.54 5.55 21.42
CA ALA A 450 15.87 5.04 21.13
C ALA A 450 15.85 3.56 20.71
N ARG A 451 14.90 2.78 21.23
CA ARG A 451 14.71 1.37 20.87
C ARG A 451 13.28 0.90 21.16
N PHE A 452 12.86 -0.16 20.49
CA PHE A 452 11.64 -0.87 20.84
C PHE A 452 11.87 -1.81 22.04
N GLY A 453 10.87 -1.92 22.89
CA GLY A 453 10.82 -2.94 23.92
C GLY A 453 10.38 -4.30 23.33
N PRO A 454 10.60 -5.40 24.07
CA PRO A 454 10.11 -6.70 23.67
C PRO A 454 8.57 -6.73 23.75
N ALA A 455 7.92 -7.10 22.67
CA ALA A 455 6.49 -7.32 22.62
C ALA A 455 6.13 -8.66 23.33
N GLN A 456 5.11 -8.64 24.18
CA GLN A 456 4.66 -9.81 24.91
C GLN A 456 3.68 -10.64 24.06
N ARG A 457 3.38 -11.86 24.52
CA ARG A 457 2.29 -12.66 23.97
C ARG A 457 0.98 -11.94 24.24
N THR A 458 0.23 -11.58 23.20
CA THR A 458 -0.95 -10.73 23.30
C THR A 458 -2.11 -11.30 22.47
N ARG A 459 -3.33 -10.94 22.86
CA ARG A 459 -4.54 -11.17 22.07
C ARG A 459 -5.13 -9.81 21.69
N TYR A 460 -5.58 -9.70 20.47
CA TYR A 460 -6.23 -8.49 19.94
C TYR A 460 -7.65 -8.82 19.53
N LEU A 461 -8.56 -7.91 19.84
CA LEU A 461 -9.88 -7.84 19.22
C LEU A 461 -9.83 -6.81 18.12
N THR A 462 -10.31 -7.18 16.95
CA THR A 462 -10.46 -6.28 15.80
C THR A 462 -11.91 -6.28 15.38
N THR A 463 -12.48 -5.10 15.22
CA THR A 463 -13.82 -4.94 14.66
C THR A 463 -13.76 -3.93 13.53
N ARG A 464 -14.39 -4.24 12.42
CA ARG A 464 -14.58 -3.30 11.31
C ARG A 464 -15.95 -3.48 10.69
N GLY A 465 -16.40 -2.49 9.97
CA GLY A 465 -17.63 -2.59 9.23
C GLY A 465 -17.89 -1.32 8.40
N VAL A 466 -18.90 -1.36 7.59
CA VAL A 466 -19.36 -0.29 6.71
C VAL A 466 -20.87 -0.26 6.78
N VAL A 467 -21.45 0.91 6.92
CA VAL A 467 -22.91 1.09 6.82
C VAL A 467 -23.22 2.12 5.75
N ARG A 468 -23.96 1.72 4.74
CA ARG A 468 -24.51 2.63 3.73
C ARG A 468 -25.81 3.21 4.25
N LEU A 469 -25.69 4.41 4.83
CA LEU A 469 -26.82 5.11 5.46
C LEU A 469 -27.85 5.56 4.43
N LEU A 470 -27.37 6.07 3.30
CA LEU A 470 -28.17 6.57 2.17
C LEU A 470 -27.39 6.30 0.87
N PRO A 471 -28.04 6.37 -0.31
CA PRO A 471 -27.32 6.33 -1.58
C PRO A 471 -26.23 7.42 -1.62
N GLY A 472 -24.97 6.98 -1.65
CA GLY A 472 -23.81 7.86 -1.64
C GLY A 472 -23.32 8.30 -0.27
N LEU A 473 -23.99 7.96 0.83
CA LEU A 473 -23.54 8.27 2.19
C LEU A 473 -23.17 7.00 2.94
N GLU A 474 -21.90 6.87 3.30
CA GLU A 474 -21.33 5.71 3.95
C GLU A 474 -20.64 6.09 5.26
N LEU A 475 -20.98 5.40 6.31
CA LEU A 475 -20.27 5.46 7.60
C LEU A 475 -19.37 4.24 7.68
N ALA A 476 -18.17 4.52 8.05
CA ALA A 476 -17.13 3.59 7.91
C ALA A 476 -16.06 3.75 9.04
N GLY A 477 -15.32 2.67 9.58
CA GLY A 477 -14.19 2.72 10.56
C GLY A 477 -13.81 1.35 11.07
N TRP A 478 -12.93 1.28 11.99
CA TRP A 478 -12.46 0.08 12.65
C TRP A 478 -12.06 0.37 14.12
N TYR A 479 -12.02 -0.67 14.90
CA TYR A 479 -11.60 -0.64 16.29
C TYR A 479 -10.63 -1.80 16.56
N PHE A 480 -9.55 -1.49 17.22
CA PHE A 480 -8.49 -2.41 17.60
C PHE A 480 -8.23 -2.30 19.10
N ASP A 481 -8.25 -3.42 19.82
CA ASP A 481 -8.10 -3.48 21.28
C ASP A 481 -7.22 -4.69 21.67
N PRO A 482 -6.06 -4.45 22.28
CA PRO A 482 -5.30 -5.50 22.97
C PRO A 482 -6.06 -5.97 24.20
N ILE A 483 -6.60 -7.18 24.17
CA ILE A 483 -7.35 -7.78 25.30
C ILE A 483 -6.43 -8.00 26.50
N VAL A 484 -5.19 -8.40 26.23
CA VAL A 484 -4.13 -8.49 27.25
C VAL A 484 -3.33 -7.19 27.21
N ARG A 485 -3.60 -6.31 28.13
CA ARG A 485 -2.94 -5.00 28.24
C ARG A 485 -1.48 -5.16 28.65
N GLY A 486 -0.60 -5.37 27.68
CA GLY A 486 0.82 -5.62 27.91
C GLY A 486 1.71 -4.37 27.82
N GLY A 487 1.20 -3.26 27.29
CA GLY A 487 1.98 -2.05 27.08
C GLY A 487 3.03 -2.20 25.98
N ASP A 488 2.72 -2.95 24.94
CA ASP A 488 3.58 -3.06 23.76
C ASP A 488 3.67 -1.72 23.02
N ASP A 489 4.80 -1.49 22.37
CA ASP A 489 5.11 -0.21 21.74
C ASP A 489 4.16 0.13 20.61
N PHE A 490 3.56 1.31 20.67
CA PHE A 490 2.57 1.81 19.72
C PHE A 490 1.33 0.91 19.56
N GLU A 491 1.03 0.10 20.56
CA GLU A 491 -0.20 -0.68 20.65
C GLU A 491 -1.02 -0.21 21.86
N PRO A 492 -1.67 0.95 21.78
CA PRO A 492 -2.43 1.51 22.90
C PRO A 492 -3.64 0.61 23.23
N PRO A 493 -4.18 0.68 24.46
CA PRO A 493 -5.33 -0.11 24.91
C PRO A 493 -6.55 -0.04 24.02
N TYR A 494 -6.72 1.03 23.24
CA TYR A 494 -7.59 1.03 22.07
C TYR A 494 -7.02 1.95 20.99
N HIS A 495 -7.28 1.61 19.73
CA HIS A 495 -7.03 2.43 18.56
C HIS A 495 -8.23 2.29 17.61
N THR A 496 -8.75 3.39 17.13
CA THR A 496 -9.92 3.42 16.26
C THR A 496 -9.82 4.50 15.21
N ARG A 497 -10.39 4.23 14.04
CA ARG A 497 -10.62 5.22 12.99
C ARG A 497 -12.07 5.10 12.51
N VAL A 498 -12.75 6.22 12.38
CA VAL A 498 -14.13 6.31 11.89
C VAL A 498 -14.18 7.38 10.81
N SER A 499 -14.91 7.14 9.73
CA SER A 499 -15.11 8.13 8.67
C SER A 499 -16.56 8.13 8.17
N LEU A 500 -17.04 9.30 7.83
CA LEU A 500 -18.29 9.53 7.14
C LEU A 500 -17.98 10.06 5.74
N THR A 501 -18.34 9.31 4.72
CA THR A 501 -18.05 9.64 3.32
C THR A 501 -19.34 9.86 2.55
N PHE A 502 -19.45 11.00 1.90
CA PHE A 502 -20.45 11.25 0.88
C PHE A 502 -19.81 11.21 -0.50
N TYR A 503 -20.37 10.40 -1.41
CA TYR A 503 -19.94 10.32 -2.81
C TYR A 503 -21.15 10.36 -3.74
N SER A 504 -21.14 11.27 -4.71
CA SER A 504 -22.21 11.39 -5.70
C SER A 504 -21.67 11.82 -7.07
N ARG A 505 -22.20 11.26 -8.12
CA ARG A 505 -22.00 11.71 -9.49
C ARG A 505 -23.08 12.66 -9.97
N PHE A 506 -24.09 12.92 -9.15
CA PHE A 506 -25.23 13.80 -9.47
C PHE A 506 -25.88 13.51 -10.84
N TRP A 507 -26.08 12.22 -11.16
CA TRP A 507 -26.62 11.75 -12.44
C TRP A 507 -27.93 12.41 -12.87
N ARG A 508 -28.74 12.89 -11.93
CA ARG A 508 -29.98 13.59 -12.23
C ARG A 508 -29.76 14.98 -12.82
N VAL A 509 -28.60 15.59 -12.52
CA VAL A 509 -28.21 16.92 -12.99
C VAL A 509 -27.19 16.82 -14.13
N TYR A 510 -26.18 15.98 -13.96
CA TYR A 510 -25.08 15.79 -14.92
C TYR A 510 -25.15 14.39 -15.55
N ARG A 511 -26.06 14.20 -16.52
CA ARG A 511 -26.28 12.91 -17.19
C ARG A 511 -25.06 12.35 -17.93
N SER A 512 -24.12 13.21 -18.31
CA SER A 512 -22.86 12.81 -18.96
C SER A 512 -21.88 12.05 -18.05
N GLY A 513 -22.14 12.03 -16.72
CA GLY A 513 -21.25 11.39 -15.73
C GLY A 513 -19.88 12.05 -15.56
N ILE A 514 -19.69 13.24 -16.13
CA ILE A 514 -18.43 13.99 -16.07
C ILE A 514 -18.15 14.58 -14.68
N PHE A 515 -19.16 14.67 -13.83
CA PHE A 515 -19.07 15.26 -12.50
C PHE A 515 -19.07 14.18 -11.40
N ALA A 516 -18.21 14.32 -10.42
CA ALA A 516 -18.27 13.56 -9.18
C ALA A 516 -17.82 14.45 -8.01
N LEU A 517 -18.52 14.34 -6.89
CA LEU A 517 -18.16 14.96 -5.62
C LEU A 517 -17.94 13.88 -4.57
N ARG A 518 -16.84 13.97 -3.86
CA ARG A 518 -16.58 13.19 -2.64
C ARG A 518 -16.23 14.11 -1.50
N VAL A 519 -16.89 13.93 -0.38
CA VAL A 519 -16.60 14.60 0.88
C VAL A 519 -16.43 13.54 1.95
N GLU A 520 -15.36 13.61 2.70
CA GLU A 520 -15.09 12.70 3.80
C GLU A 520 -14.69 13.49 5.04
N ALA A 521 -15.30 13.14 6.17
CA ALA A 521 -14.87 13.54 7.50
C ALA A 521 -14.42 12.26 8.22
N ALA A 522 -13.21 12.27 8.76
CA ALA A 522 -12.66 11.14 9.50
C ALA A 522 -12.12 11.56 10.85
N SER A 523 -12.10 10.62 11.79
CA SER A 523 -11.50 10.78 13.12
C SER A 523 -10.69 9.55 13.45
N GLU A 524 -9.45 9.76 13.87
CA GLU A 524 -8.55 8.72 14.40
C GLU A 524 -8.32 9.00 15.88
N SER A 525 -8.45 7.98 16.74
CA SER A 525 -8.36 8.12 18.18
C SER A 525 -7.69 6.90 18.82
N TRP A 526 -6.82 7.15 19.79
CA TRP A 526 -6.21 6.09 20.59
C TRP A 526 -6.05 6.51 22.06
N SER A 527 -6.00 5.53 22.94
CA SER A 527 -5.76 5.74 24.37
C SER A 527 -4.28 5.91 24.67
N ARG A 528 -3.98 6.29 25.90
CA ARG A 528 -2.62 6.35 26.43
C ARG A 528 -1.97 4.95 26.40
N GLY A 529 -0.73 4.86 25.95
CA GLY A 529 0.04 3.61 25.84
C GLY A 529 1.54 3.85 26.02
N VAL A 530 2.35 2.97 25.43
CA VAL A 530 3.81 3.02 25.39
C VAL A 530 4.28 3.25 23.97
N ALA A 531 5.36 4.01 23.78
CA ALA A 531 5.94 4.31 22.48
C ALA A 531 7.36 3.73 22.28
N GLY A 532 7.82 2.89 23.20
CA GLY A 532 9.17 2.36 23.19
C GLY A 532 9.99 2.81 24.40
N LEU A 533 11.30 2.69 24.27
CA LEU A 533 12.25 3.01 25.33
C LEU A 533 13.12 4.20 24.90
N ASP A 534 13.47 5.06 25.85
CA ASP A 534 14.43 6.15 25.65
C ASP A 534 15.89 5.64 25.67
N SER A 535 16.85 6.57 25.56
CA SER A 535 18.28 6.25 25.58
C SER A 535 18.75 5.66 26.91
N SER A 536 18.05 5.93 28.03
CA SER A 536 18.34 5.35 29.35
C SER A 536 17.72 3.96 29.54
N GLY A 537 16.81 3.55 28.64
CA GLY A 537 16.04 2.31 28.72
C GLY A 537 14.74 2.45 29.51
N ALA A 538 14.33 3.68 29.85
CA ALA A 538 13.04 3.93 30.48
C ALA A 538 11.90 3.95 29.46
N PRO A 539 10.70 3.43 29.82
CA PRO A 539 9.56 3.43 28.91
C PRO A 539 9.04 4.85 28.64
N LEU A 540 8.83 5.15 27.37
CA LEU A 540 8.24 6.41 26.90
C LEU A 540 6.72 6.28 26.84
N ALA A 541 6.02 7.26 27.41
CA ALA A 541 4.56 7.30 27.33
C ALA A 541 4.11 7.75 25.94
N LEU A 542 3.22 6.98 25.32
CA LEU A 542 2.41 7.41 24.17
C LEU A 542 1.16 8.11 24.70
N PRO A 543 0.98 9.42 24.52
CA PRO A 543 -0.20 10.11 24.98
C PRO A 543 -1.42 9.72 24.15
N GLY A 544 -2.57 9.48 24.79
CA GLY A 544 -3.83 9.30 24.08
C GLY A 544 -4.24 10.57 23.35
N ARG A 545 -4.75 10.43 22.12
CA ARG A 545 -5.11 11.55 21.23
C ARG A 545 -6.31 11.21 20.34
N THR A 546 -6.94 12.27 19.85
CA THR A 546 -7.95 12.20 18.78
C THR A 546 -7.65 13.31 17.78
N PHE A 547 -7.49 12.92 16.52
CA PHE A 547 -7.29 13.82 15.38
C PHE A 547 -8.45 13.68 14.40
N GLY A 548 -8.93 14.82 13.90
CA GLY A 548 -9.93 14.88 12.83
C GLY A 548 -9.29 15.19 11.49
N GLU A 549 -9.88 14.67 10.42
CA GLU A 549 -9.48 14.92 9.04
C GLU A 549 -10.70 15.28 8.20
N LEU A 550 -10.53 16.23 7.27
CA LEU A 550 -11.51 16.56 6.25
C LEU A 550 -10.90 16.42 4.87
N ASN A 551 -11.71 15.93 3.93
CA ASN A 551 -11.28 15.74 2.54
C ASN A 551 -12.45 16.07 1.61
N VAL A 552 -12.22 16.99 0.68
CA VAL A 552 -13.20 17.36 -0.35
C VAL A 552 -12.56 17.19 -1.72
N GLN A 553 -13.25 16.50 -2.61
CA GLN A 553 -12.78 16.27 -3.97
C GLN A 553 -13.90 16.45 -4.97
N ILE A 554 -13.61 17.22 -5.99
CA ILE A 554 -14.52 17.53 -7.10
C ILE A 554 -13.83 17.07 -8.38
N ARG A 555 -14.45 16.12 -9.10
CA ARG A 555 -13.98 15.68 -10.41
C ARG A 555 -14.90 16.23 -11.49
N ILE A 556 -14.31 16.87 -12.49
CA ILE A 556 -15.02 17.40 -13.66
C ILE A 556 -14.22 17.05 -14.90
N ALA A 557 -14.77 16.26 -15.82
CA ALA A 557 -14.19 15.96 -17.12
C ALA A 557 -12.69 15.58 -17.09
N GLY A 558 -12.27 14.72 -16.17
CA GLY A 558 -10.86 14.29 -16.03
C GLY A 558 -9.99 15.18 -15.15
N VAL A 559 -10.49 16.36 -14.75
CA VAL A 559 -9.84 17.22 -13.75
C VAL A 559 -10.37 16.87 -12.37
N THR A 560 -9.49 16.66 -11.40
CA THR A 560 -9.85 16.49 -9.99
C THR A 560 -9.26 17.65 -9.19
N ILE A 561 -10.12 18.44 -8.58
CA ILE A 561 -9.76 19.47 -7.61
C ILE A 561 -9.91 18.84 -6.24
N PHE A 562 -8.96 19.04 -5.34
CA PHE A 562 -9.01 18.48 -4.01
C PHE A 562 -8.56 19.46 -2.93
N TRP A 563 -9.12 19.28 -1.75
CA TRP A 563 -8.73 19.95 -0.53
C TRP A 563 -8.74 18.94 0.61
N ILE A 564 -7.65 18.89 1.34
CA ILE A 564 -7.41 17.96 2.45
C ILE A 564 -7.01 18.80 3.65
N GLU A 565 -7.64 18.55 4.78
CA GLU A 565 -7.27 19.14 6.05
C GLU A 565 -6.98 18.01 7.05
N ARG A 566 -5.79 18.04 7.62
CA ARG A 566 -5.36 17.14 8.69
C ARG A 566 -5.40 17.88 10.01
N ASN A 567 -5.76 17.15 11.07
CA ASN A 567 -5.98 17.71 12.39
C ASN A 567 -7.01 18.87 12.40
N ALA A 568 -8.11 18.67 11.70
CA ALA A 568 -9.23 19.63 11.65
C ALA A 568 -9.84 19.94 13.05
N THR A 569 -9.55 19.13 14.04
CA THR A 569 -9.93 19.33 15.44
C THR A 569 -9.02 20.31 16.19
N LEU A 570 -7.93 20.79 15.56
CA LEU A 570 -6.93 21.67 16.15
C LEU A 570 -6.29 21.08 17.43
N ALA A 571 -6.31 19.77 17.56
CA ALA A 571 -5.79 19.07 18.72
C ALA A 571 -4.28 19.29 18.89
N THR A 572 -3.85 19.52 20.10
CA THR A 572 -2.42 19.55 20.44
C THR A 572 -1.93 18.16 20.81
N GLY A 573 -0.81 17.73 20.24
CA GLY A 573 -0.23 16.43 20.57
C GLY A 573 0.65 15.91 19.47
N SER A 574 1.07 14.65 19.61
CA SER A 574 1.93 13.99 18.64
C SER A 574 1.58 12.51 18.54
N TYR A 575 1.90 11.94 17.39
CA TYR A 575 1.87 10.49 17.18
C TYR A 575 3.10 9.78 17.76
N VAL A 576 4.18 10.55 17.93
CA VAL A 576 5.48 10.04 18.42
C VAL A 576 6.01 11.00 19.48
N PRO A 577 6.42 10.52 20.66
CA PRO A 577 7.04 11.37 21.68
C PRO A 577 8.28 12.10 21.15
N GLY A 578 8.35 13.42 21.39
CA GLY A 578 9.45 14.26 20.94
C GLY A 578 9.37 14.73 19.48
N LEU A 579 8.29 14.42 18.76
CA LEU A 579 8.01 14.99 17.43
C LEU A 579 6.70 15.77 17.46
N ASP A 580 6.73 16.99 16.92
CA ASP A 580 5.56 17.85 16.89
C ASP A 580 4.64 17.49 15.71
N TYR A 581 3.36 17.21 15.99
CA TYR A 581 2.36 17.10 14.96
C TYR A 581 1.65 18.45 14.78
N PRO A 582 1.50 18.96 13.56
CA PRO A 582 0.90 20.27 13.32
C PRO A 582 -0.52 20.34 13.87
N ARG A 583 -0.87 21.48 14.51
CA ARG A 583 -2.24 21.73 14.97
C ARG A 583 -3.25 21.84 13.84
N HIS A 584 -2.76 22.19 12.67
CA HIS A 584 -3.54 22.38 11.46
C HIS A 584 -2.61 22.16 10.28
N TYR A 585 -3.07 21.46 9.26
CA TYR A 585 -2.31 21.25 8.05
C TYR A 585 -3.24 21.08 6.86
N GLN A 586 -3.26 22.09 5.98
CA GLN A 586 -4.05 22.09 4.75
C GLN A 586 -3.18 21.77 3.55
N PHE A 587 -3.76 21.02 2.62
CA PHE A 587 -3.17 20.66 1.36
C PHE A 587 -4.24 20.62 0.28
N TYR A 588 -4.06 21.38 -0.81
CA TYR A 588 -5.05 21.52 -1.88
C TYR A 588 -4.37 21.56 -3.24
N GLY A 589 -5.10 21.15 -4.26
CA GLY A 589 -4.53 21.13 -5.61
C GLY A 589 -5.47 20.62 -6.68
N VAL A 590 -4.85 20.43 -7.85
CA VAL A 590 -5.52 19.97 -9.06
C VAL A 590 -4.72 18.81 -9.66
N ARG A 591 -5.43 17.78 -10.08
CA ARG A 591 -4.89 16.66 -10.88
C ARG A 591 -5.64 16.61 -12.20
N TRP A 592 -4.95 16.50 -13.29
CA TRP A 592 -5.53 16.46 -14.62
C TRP A 592 -4.98 15.27 -15.41
N LEU A 593 -5.90 14.41 -15.88
CA LEU A 593 -5.61 13.27 -16.73
C LEU A 593 -6.02 13.61 -18.19
N PHE A 594 -5.08 13.51 -19.10
CA PHE A 594 -5.29 13.67 -20.53
C PHE A 594 -5.13 12.31 -21.23
N THR A 595 -6.06 11.97 -22.11
CA THR A 595 -5.96 10.83 -23.02
C THR A 595 -6.18 11.33 -24.44
N ASN A 596 -5.21 11.11 -25.32
CA ASN A 596 -5.24 11.49 -26.74
C ASN A 596 -5.37 10.24 -27.60
#